data_c340e8d61ce4d3d2096787efaf24fd5a
#
_entry.id   c340e8d61ce4d3d2096787efaf24fd5a
#
_cell.length_a   1.000
_cell.length_b   1.000
_cell.length_c   1.000
_cell.angle_alpha   90.00
_cell.angle_beta   90.00
_cell.angle_gamma   90.00
#
_symmetry.space_group_name_H-M   'P 1'
#
loop_
_entity.id
_entity.type
_entity.pdbx_description
1 polymer ?
#
loop_
_entity_poly.entity_id
_entity_poly.type
_entity_poly.pdbx_seq_one_letter_code
_entity_poly.pdbx_strand_id
1 'polypeptide(L)'
;MSHKGWHSRNYLPHFDSQDVVQFVTFRLADSLPVEALQRLENADRPETLRHELLDRGWGACWLRSEPIARLVENAFFAFDGQRYRLHAWTIMPNHVHVLFSVLPDASLGDTVGSWKRYTARHANQHLGRTGAFLAN
;
A
#
# COMPACT_ATOMS: atom_id res chain seq x y z
N MET A 1 9.17 10.31 -14.07
CA MET A 1 8.86 10.92 -12.78
C MET A 1 8.48 9.86 -11.78
N SER A 2 9.11 9.84 -10.66
CA SER A 2 8.81 8.86 -9.62
C SER A 2 7.61 9.31 -8.78
N HIS A 3 6.95 8.35 -8.15
CA HIS A 3 5.84 8.61 -7.25
C HIS A 3 6.36 8.93 -5.84
N LYS A 4 7.15 10.00 -5.75
CA LYS A 4 7.71 10.44 -4.47
C LYS A 4 6.75 11.35 -3.74
N GLY A 5 6.70 11.20 -2.42
CA GLY A 5 5.87 12.01 -1.56
C GLY A 5 4.41 11.61 -1.58
N TRP A 6 3.62 12.36 -0.85
CA TRP A 6 2.19 12.08 -0.70
C TRP A 6 1.39 12.67 -1.86
N HIS A 7 0.45 11.90 -2.34
CA HIS A 7 -0.54 12.31 -3.33
C HIS A 7 -1.90 12.45 -2.64
N SER A 8 -2.79 13.26 -3.21
CA SER A 8 -4.14 13.40 -2.70
C SER A 8 -5.11 13.63 -3.85
N ARG A 9 -6.40 13.54 -3.55
CA ARG A 9 -7.46 13.79 -4.52
C ARG A 9 -7.76 15.29 -4.67
N ASN A 10 -6.94 16.15 -4.08
CA ASN A 10 -7.09 17.62 -4.14
C ASN A 10 -8.38 18.12 -3.50
N TYR A 11 -8.86 17.42 -2.48
CA TYR A 11 -9.98 17.86 -1.65
C TYR A 11 -9.73 17.44 -0.21
N LEU A 12 -10.37 18.12 0.71
CA LEU A 12 -10.24 17.79 2.12
C LEU A 12 -11.01 16.50 2.43
N PRO A 13 -10.45 15.61 3.25
CA PRO A 13 -11.20 14.45 3.71
C PRO A 13 -12.50 14.87 4.40
N HIS A 14 -13.54 14.07 4.20
CA HIS A 14 -14.83 14.31 4.81
C HIS A 14 -14.87 13.62 6.17
N PHE A 15 -14.73 14.40 7.24
CA PHE A 15 -14.69 13.87 8.60
C PHE A 15 -16.01 14.10 9.30
N ASP A 16 -17.03 13.34 8.99
CA ASP A 16 -18.23 13.37 9.83
C ASP A 16 -18.14 12.27 10.90
N SER A 17 -19.12 12.21 11.78
CA SER A 17 -19.09 11.30 12.93
C SER A 17 -19.11 9.82 12.54
N GLN A 18 -19.42 9.50 11.29
CA GLN A 18 -19.50 8.12 10.81
C GLN A 18 -18.29 7.70 9.98
N ASP A 19 -17.48 8.66 9.56
CA ASP A 19 -16.31 8.36 8.75
C ASP A 19 -15.14 7.96 9.65
N VAL A 20 -14.65 6.75 9.45
CA VAL A 20 -13.43 6.27 10.11
C VAL A 20 -12.32 6.27 9.08
N VAL A 21 -11.31 7.11 9.31
CA VAL A 21 -10.16 7.19 8.43
C VAL A 21 -9.19 6.08 8.79
N GLN A 22 -8.82 5.28 7.79
CA GLN A 22 -7.87 4.18 7.93
C GLN A 22 -6.53 4.58 7.35
N PHE A 23 -5.47 4.18 8.04
CA PHE A 23 -4.12 4.29 7.52
C PHE A 23 -3.57 2.87 7.38
N VAL A 24 -3.26 2.48 6.15
CA VAL A 24 -2.79 1.12 5.84
C VAL A 24 -1.45 1.20 5.13
N THR A 25 -0.55 0.30 5.50
CA THR A 25 0.73 0.10 4.82
C THR A 25 0.76 -1.33 4.29
N PHE A 26 1.12 -1.50 3.03
CA PHE A 26 1.42 -2.82 2.51
C PHE A 26 2.76 -2.78 1.76
N ARG A 27 3.43 -3.92 1.74
CA ARG A 27 4.82 -3.98 1.30
C ARG A 27 5.06 -5.08 0.28
N LEU A 28 6.12 -4.92 -0.51
CA LEU A 28 6.59 -5.98 -1.39
C LEU A 28 7.06 -7.18 -0.56
N ALA A 29 6.89 -8.38 -1.12
CA ALA A 29 7.22 -9.62 -0.40
C ALA A 29 8.68 -9.68 0.04
N ASP A 30 9.60 -9.11 -0.75
CA ASP A 30 11.03 -9.14 -0.47
C ASP A 30 11.55 -7.89 0.24
N SER A 31 10.67 -7.05 0.77
CA SER A 31 11.05 -5.75 1.35
C SER A 31 11.67 -5.84 2.73
N LEU A 32 11.47 -6.95 3.45
CA LEU A 32 12.04 -7.15 4.79
C LEU A 32 12.70 -8.54 4.85
N PRO A 33 14.03 -8.59 5.09
CA PRO A 33 14.70 -9.86 5.28
C PRO A 33 14.28 -10.53 6.60
N VAL A 34 14.60 -11.81 6.74
CA VAL A 34 14.21 -12.61 7.91
C VAL A 34 14.67 -11.95 9.21
N GLU A 35 15.89 -11.43 9.24
CA GLU A 35 16.44 -10.76 10.41
C GLU A 35 15.62 -9.55 10.84
N ALA A 36 15.12 -8.78 9.86
CA ALA A 36 14.25 -7.64 10.13
C ALA A 36 12.92 -8.08 10.70
N LEU A 37 12.33 -9.16 10.15
CA LEU A 37 11.08 -9.72 10.66
C LEU A 37 11.23 -10.19 12.10
N GLN A 38 12.36 -10.83 12.43
CA GLN A 38 12.66 -11.29 13.79
C GLN A 38 12.77 -10.10 14.75
N ARG A 39 13.39 -9.00 14.32
CA ARG A 39 13.48 -7.79 15.12
C ARG A 39 12.10 -7.20 15.43
N LEU A 40 11.20 -7.24 14.45
CA LEU A 40 9.83 -6.74 14.64
C LEU A 40 9.05 -7.57 15.66
N GLU A 41 9.25 -8.89 15.68
CA GLU A 41 8.58 -9.76 16.66
C GLU A 41 8.96 -9.41 18.10
N ASN A 42 10.16 -8.89 18.32
CA ASN A 42 10.69 -8.57 19.64
C ASN A 42 10.67 -7.07 19.96
N ALA A 43 10.07 -6.26 19.11
CA ALA A 43 10.12 -4.81 19.26
C ALA A 43 9.01 -4.30 20.19
N ASP A 44 9.34 -3.28 20.98
CA ASP A 44 8.36 -2.57 21.80
C ASP A 44 7.41 -1.71 20.96
N ARG A 45 7.94 -1.14 19.88
CA ARG A 45 7.17 -0.28 18.96
C ARG A 45 7.33 -0.79 17.53
N PRO A 46 6.62 -1.89 17.19
CA PRO A 46 6.81 -2.52 15.88
C PRO A 46 6.44 -1.61 14.70
N GLU A 47 5.44 -0.74 14.83
CA GLU A 47 5.08 0.16 13.73
C GLU A 47 6.21 1.12 13.37
N THR A 48 6.81 1.76 14.38
CA THR A 48 7.92 2.69 14.17
C THR A 48 9.12 1.97 13.56
N LEU A 49 9.46 0.82 14.13
CA LEU A 49 10.58 0.03 13.62
C LEU A 49 10.32 -0.46 12.19
N ARG A 50 9.08 -0.86 11.87
CA ARG A 50 8.74 -1.31 10.53
C ARG A 50 8.99 -0.21 9.50
N HIS A 51 8.58 1.02 9.79
CA HIS A 51 8.83 2.16 8.91
C HIS A 51 10.33 2.38 8.68
N GLU A 52 11.12 2.35 9.75
CA GLU A 52 12.58 2.49 9.64
C GLU A 52 13.20 1.39 8.79
N LEU A 53 12.77 0.15 9.00
CA LEU A 53 13.31 -0.99 8.27
C LEU A 53 12.92 -0.94 6.79
N LEU A 54 11.68 -0.59 6.49
CA LEU A 54 11.23 -0.46 5.10
C LEU A 54 11.98 0.65 4.37
N ASP A 55 12.30 1.73 5.06
CA ASP A 55 13.04 2.86 4.47
C ASP A 55 14.48 2.51 4.08
N ARG A 56 14.99 1.37 4.53
CA ARG A 56 16.31 0.91 4.09
C ARG A 56 16.32 0.40 2.64
N GLY A 57 15.15 0.14 2.06
CA GLY A 57 15.04 -0.15 0.64
C GLY A 57 15.50 -1.54 0.22
N TRP A 58 15.32 -2.55 1.08
CA TRP A 58 15.65 -3.93 0.71
C TRP A 58 14.76 -4.45 -0.40
N GLY A 59 15.31 -5.38 -1.18
CA GLY A 59 14.60 -6.09 -2.22
C GLY A 59 14.78 -5.45 -3.60
N ALA A 60 14.04 -5.95 -4.56
CA ALA A 60 14.09 -5.46 -5.95
C ALA A 60 13.50 -4.06 -6.14
N CYS A 61 12.71 -3.60 -5.18
CA CYS A 61 12.11 -2.25 -5.20
C CYS A 61 11.32 -1.99 -6.49
N TRP A 62 10.47 -2.94 -6.89
CA TRP A 62 9.69 -2.86 -8.12
C TRP A 62 8.81 -1.61 -8.22
N LEU A 63 8.44 -1.02 -7.08
CA LEU A 63 7.58 0.17 -7.07
C LEU A 63 8.30 1.45 -7.53
N ARG A 64 9.61 1.39 -7.72
CA ARG A 64 10.34 2.49 -8.40
C ARG A 64 9.97 2.57 -9.88
N SER A 65 9.53 1.46 -10.46
CA SER A 65 9.13 1.42 -11.86
C SER A 65 7.82 2.18 -12.03
N GLU A 66 7.81 3.16 -12.90
CA GLU A 66 6.61 3.97 -13.17
C GLU A 66 5.39 3.11 -13.57
N PRO A 67 5.52 2.13 -14.49
CA PRO A 67 4.38 1.28 -14.82
C PRO A 67 3.83 0.49 -13.62
N ILE A 68 4.70 0.04 -12.73
CA ILE A 68 4.26 -0.74 -11.55
C ILE A 68 3.57 0.19 -10.53
N ALA A 69 4.15 1.35 -10.26
CA ALA A 69 3.52 2.32 -9.37
C ALA A 69 2.14 2.73 -9.87
N ARG A 70 1.99 2.87 -11.18
CA ARG A 70 0.71 3.21 -11.79
C ARG A 70 -0.35 2.12 -11.60
N LEU A 71 0.06 0.85 -11.55
CA LEU A 71 -0.87 -0.25 -11.26
C LEU A 71 -1.49 -0.10 -9.87
N VAL A 72 -0.69 0.31 -8.89
CA VAL A 72 -1.18 0.58 -7.53
C VAL A 72 -2.22 1.70 -7.57
N GLU A 73 -1.91 2.78 -8.25
CA GLU A 73 -2.84 3.90 -8.37
C GLU A 73 -4.13 3.52 -9.09
N ASN A 74 -4.02 2.72 -10.16
CA ASN A 74 -5.21 2.23 -10.86
C ASN A 74 -6.10 1.41 -9.93
N ALA A 75 -5.50 0.59 -9.07
CA ALA A 75 -6.26 -0.17 -8.08
C ALA A 75 -7.00 0.77 -7.12
N PHE A 76 -6.33 1.82 -6.65
CA PHE A 76 -6.94 2.80 -5.74
C PHE A 76 -8.11 3.54 -6.38
N PHE A 77 -7.98 3.90 -7.66
CA PHE A 77 -9.01 4.70 -8.34
C PHE A 77 -10.25 3.89 -8.73
N ALA A 78 -10.11 2.57 -8.90
CA ALA A 78 -11.16 1.75 -9.49
C ALA A 78 -12.51 1.86 -8.79
N PHE A 79 -12.53 1.88 -7.47
CA PHE A 79 -13.77 1.94 -6.68
C PHE A 79 -13.82 3.13 -5.72
N ASP A 80 -12.98 4.13 -5.96
CA ASP A 80 -13.00 5.36 -5.18
C ASP A 80 -14.35 6.05 -5.37
N GLY A 81 -15.00 6.37 -4.26
CA GLY A 81 -16.34 6.93 -4.25
C GLY A 81 -17.47 5.90 -4.24
N GLN A 82 -17.16 4.62 -4.47
CA GLN A 82 -18.16 3.54 -4.46
C GLN A 82 -18.04 2.64 -3.25
N ARG A 83 -16.82 2.23 -2.90
CA ARG A 83 -16.54 1.32 -1.78
C ARG A 83 -15.77 2.01 -0.67
N TYR A 84 -15.05 3.05 -1.01
CA TYR A 84 -14.22 3.82 -0.09
C TYR A 84 -14.04 5.21 -0.65
N ARG A 85 -13.53 6.12 0.19
CA ARG A 85 -13.06 7.43 -0.23
C ARG A 85 -11.56 7.47 -0.05
N LEU A 86 -10.87 7.66 -1.16
CA LEU A 86 -9.41 7.75 -1.16
C LEU A 86 -9.00 9.17 -0.77
N HIS A 87 -8.19 9.32 0.27
CA HIS A 87 -7.74 10.64 0.72
C HIS A 87 -6.34 10.95 0.25
N ALA A 88 -5.38 10.09 0.58
CA ALA A 88 -3.98 10.33 0.25
C ALA A 88 -3.22 9.01 0.15
N TRP A 89 -2.13 9.02 -0.58
CA TRP A 89 -1.27 7.84 -0.68
C TRP A 89 0.14 8.27 -1.02
N THR A 90 1.11 7.39 -0.71
CA THR A 90 2.48 7.53 -1.15
C THR A 90 3.03 6.17 -1.54
N ILE A 91 3.75 6.11 -2.65
CA ILE A 91 4.32 4.89 -3.17
C ILE A 91 5.83 4.98 -3.01
N MET A 92 6.34 4.21 -2.04
CA MET A 92 7.78 4.12 -1.78
C MET A 92 8.37 2.98 -2.62
N PRO A 93 9.69 2.88 -2.73
CA PRO A 93 10.30 1.86 -3.59
C PRO A 93 9.86 0.42 -3.29
N ASN A 94 9.57 0.09 -2.04
CA ASN A 94 9.24 -1.28 -1.64
C ASN A 94 8.00 -1.38 -0.75
N HIS A 95 7.22 -0.31 -0.61
CA HIS A 95 5.99 -0.33 0.17
C HIS A 95 5.09 0.86 -0.20
N VAL A 96 3.86 0.81 0.26
CA VAL A 96 2.83 1.82 -0.04
C VAL A 96 2.13 2.20 1.26
N HIS A 97 1.86 3.48 1.42
CA HIS A 97 0.99 4.00 2.48
C HIS A 97 -0.27 4.57 1.83
N VAL A 98 -1.41 4.29 2.41
CA VAL A 98 -2.68 4.82 1.91
C VAL A 98 -3.58 5.24 3.06
N LEU A 99 -4.22 6.39 2.88
CA LEU A 99 -5.17 6.99 3.83
C LEU A 99 -6.52 7.05 3.15
N PHE A 100 -7.52 6.41 3.74
CA PHE A 100 -8.84 6.29 3.11
C PHE A 100 -9.91 6.03 4.16
N SER A 101 -11.18 6.19 3.78
CA SER A 101 -12.32 5.84 4.60
C SER A 101 -13.14 4.79 3.86
N VAL A 102 -13.54 3.72 4.57
CA VAL A 102 -14.41 2.69 4.00
C VAL A 102 -15.84 3.18 4.05
N LEU A 103 -16.56 3.09 2.94
CA LEU A 103 -17.95 3.49 2.87
C LEU A 103 -18.86 2.42 3.50
N PRO A 104 -20.10 2.80 3.88
CA PRO A 104 -21.07 1.81 4.36
C PRO A 104 -21.23 0.68 3.35
N ASP A 105 -21.48 -0.51 3.82
CA ASP A 105 -21.66 -1.72 3.00
C ASP A 105 -20.38 -2.27 2.38
N ALA A 106 -19.24 -1.67 2.63
CA ALA A 106 -17.94 -2.20 2.23
C ALA A 106 -17.14 -2.60 3.45
N SER A 107 -16.13 -3.45 3.27
CA SER A 107 -15.26 -3.86 4.37
C SER A 107 -13.82 -3.44 4.13
N LEU A 108 -13.10 -3.18 5.21
CA LEU A 108 -11.68 -2.86 5.16
C LEU A 108 -10.88 -4.00 4.51
N GLY A 109 -11.14 -5.23 4.95
CA GLY A 109 -10.42 -6.41 4.44
C GLY A 109 -10.63 -6.62 2.94
N ASP A 110 -11.87 -6.52 2.47
CA ASP A 110 -12.17 -6.68 1.05
C ASP A 110 -11.56 -5.57 0.21
N THR A 111 -11.58 -4.35 0.72
CA THR A 111 -11.00 -3.19 0.04
C THR A 111 -9.50 -3.36 -0.15
N VAL A 112 -8.77 -3.60 0.93
CA VAL A 112 -7.31 -3.79 0.87
C VAL A 112 -6.95 -5.04 0.08
N GLY A 113 -7.69 -6.13 0.29
CA GLY A 113 -7.50 -7.37 -0.45
C GLY A 113 -7.64 -7.18 -1.95
N SER A 114 -8.63 -6.41 -2.37
CA SER A 114 -8.87 -6.08 -3.78
C SER A 114 -7.69 -5.32 -4.40
N TRP A 115 -7.17 -4.33 -3.70
CA TRP A 115 -5.99 -3.60 -4.17
C TRP A 115 -4.77 -4.51 -4.33
N LYS A 116 -4.54 -5.36 -3.33
CA LYS A 116 -3.39 -6.25 -3.32
C LYS A 116 -3.47 -7.29 -4.43
N ARG A 117 -4.64 -7.89 -4.64
CA ARG A 117 -4.83 -8.89 -5.71
C ARG A 117 -4.64 -8.28 -7.09
N TYR A 118 -5.24 -7.13 -7.35
CA TYR A 118 -5.09 -6.44 -8.62
C TYR A 118 -3.63 -6.12 -8.90
N THR A 119 -2.96 -5.49 -7.92
CA THR A 119 -1.57 -5.07 -8.06
C THR A 119 -0.66 -6.26 -8.31
N ALA A 120 -0.77 -7.31 -7.50
CA ALA A 120 0.09 -8.49 -7.62
C ALA A 120 -0.10 -9.19 -8.97
N ARG A 121 -1.34 -9.36 -9.39
CA ARG A 121 -1.63 -10.02 -10.66
C ARG A 121 -1.03 -9.26 -11.85
N HIS A 122 -1.30 -7.98 -11.92
CA HIS A 122 -0.86 -7.18 -13.07
C HIS A 122 0.64 -6.90 -13.03
N ALA A 123 1.22 -6.73 -11.84
CA ALA A 123 2.66 -6.56 -11.71
C ALA A 123 3.41 -7.81 -12.15
N ASN A 124 2.96 -8.98 -11.71
CA ASN A 124 3.59 -10.24 -12.11
C ASN A 124 3.48 -10.46 -13.63
N GLN A 125 2.35 -10.11 -14.23
CA GLN A 125 2.19 -10.19 -15.69
C GLN A 125 3.18 -9.24 -16.40
N HIS A 126 3.27 -8.02 -15.94
CA HIS A 126 4.16 -7.02 -16.53
C HIS A 126 5.63 -7.41 -16.43
N LEU A 127 6.02 -7.99 -15.29
CA LEU A 127 7.40 -8.37 -15.02
C LEU A 127 7.76 -9.79 -15.49
N GLY A 128 6.78 -10.55 -15.99
CA GLY A 128 7.00 -11.93 -16.41
C GLY A 128 7.43 -12.84 -15.27
N ARG A 129 6.89 -12.64 -14.07
CA ARG A 129 7.25 -13.41 -12.88
C ARG A 129 6.04 -14.07 -12.25
N THR A 130 6.29 -15.04 -11.39
CA THR A 130 5.27 -15.73 -10.61
C THR A 130 5.61 -15.65 -9.11
N GLY A 131 4.66 -16.08 -8.28
CA GLY A 131 4.84 -16.08 -6.84
C GLY A 131 4.37 -14.79 -6.18
N ALA A 132 4.61 -14.68 -4.88
CA ALA A 132 4.12 -13.54 -4.10
C ALA A 132 4.82 -12.25 -4.54
N PHE A 133 4.04 -11.27 -4.96
CA PHE A 133 4.53 -9.94 -5.24
C PHE A 133 4.47 -9.07 -3.99
N LEU A 134 3.38 -9.17 -3.24
CA LEU A 134 3.18 -8.45 -1.99
C LEU A 134 3.22 -9.41 -0.81
N ALA A 135 3.66 -8.90 0.32
CA ALA A 135 3.60 -9.65 1.58
C ALA A 135 2.14 -9.74 2.05
N ASN A 136 1.87 -10.77 2.81
CA ASN A 136 0.55 -10.96 3.42
C ASN A 136 0.26 -9.92 4.49
#